data_6e96c9f63f300a63906934a21c55e9ed
#
_entry.id   6e96c9f63f300a63906934a21c55e9ed
#
_cell.length_a   1.000
_cell.length_b   1.000
_cell.length_c   1.000
_cell.angle_alpha   90.00
_cell.angle_beta   90.00
_cell.angle_gamma   90.00
#
_symmetry.space_group_name_H-M   'P 1'
#
loop_
_entity.id
_entity.type
_entity.pdbx_description
1 polymer ?
#
loop_
_entity_poly.entity_id
_entity_poly.type
_entity_poly.pdbx_seq_one_letter_code
_entity_poly.pdbx_strand_id
1 'polypeptide(L)'
;AIYWSIATPAVVRMVAPQFKTVAMSMLIAGSSMAVILGMPLGRVIGLHAGWRISFLTMAIIAACTLTYLCFVFPKLEKTEKFTFKQLPELFRNKNLMGLFAIAALVPTAQYAAYSYIEPFMKFVAKMPDNMVTINLMILGCAGLLGSAIFARSYEKHVKVFLTLSIAGIAVSHLLLYPATVNEFAMIALFIFWGVCMTCFGMASQADLMAATTVSAAPVAMSIYSGIFNFGIGSGTWVGGMICDHIDIAYIGYGAGILTILGTIFSAWLASHLHKKH
;
A
#
# COMPACT_ATOMS: atom_id res chain seq x y z
N ALA A 1 -9.34 -1.53 6.69
CA ALA A 1 -10.11 -2.51 5.90
C ALA A 1 -11.52 -1.98 5.61
N ILE A 2 -12.35 -1.73 6.64
CA ILE A 2 -13.78 -1.34 6.52
C ILE A 2 -13.97 -0.07 5.68
N TYR A 3 -13.14 0.94 5.86
CA TYR A 3 -13.25 2.20 5.11
C TYR A 3 -13.21 1.97 3.58
N TRP A 4 -12.21 1.27 3.08
CA TRP A 4 -12.01 1.04 1.65
C TRP A 4 -13.10 0.18 1.00
N SER A 5 -13.62 -0.82 1.73
CA SER A 5 -14.71 -1.65 1.20
C SER A 5 -16.03 -0.91 1.08
N ILE A 6 -16.20 0.19 1.84
CA ILE A 6 -17.43 0.99 1.84
C ILE A 6 -17.27 2.27 1.00
N ALA A 7 -16.13 2.96 1.09
CA ALA A 7 -15.94 4.28 0.49
C ALA A 7 -16.13 4.26 -1.03
N THR A 8 -15.47 3.37 -1.74
CA THR A 8 -15.56 3.30 -3.21
C THR A 8 -16.98 2.99 -3.71
N PRO A 9 -17.67 1.95 -3.23
CA PRO A 9 -19.05 1.68 -3.63
C PRO A 9 -20.02 2.80 -3.22
N ALA A 10 -19.80 3.44 -2.07
CA ALA A 10 -20.64 4.53 -1.60
C ALA A 10 -20.53 5.74 -2.53
N VAL A 11 -19.29 6.18 -2.83
CA VAL A 11 -19.04 7.32 -3.71
C VAL A 11 -19.65 7.11 -5.10
N VAL A 12 -19.48 5.92 -5.68
CA VAL A 12 -20.05 5.60 -7.01
C VAL A 12 -21.58 5.67 -7.04
N ARG A 13 -22.25 5.44 -5.90
CA ARG A 13 -23.71 5.50 -5.78
C ARG A 13 -24.23 6.91 -5.51
N MET A 14 -23.41 7.76 -4.91
CA MET A 14 -23.80 9.13 -4.54
C MET A 14 -23.77 10.10 -5.72
N VAL A 15 -23.10 9.74 -6.82
CA VAL A 15 -22.91 10.62 -7.96
C VAL A 15 -23.62 10.13 -9.22
N ALA A 16 -24.04 11.06 -10.06
CA ALA A 16 -24.61 10.75 -11.37
C ALA A 16 -23.61 9.94 -12.23
N PRO A 17 -24.08 9.07 -13.15
CA PRO A 17 -23.21 8.16 -13.94
C PRO A 17 -22.03 8.85 -14.63
N GLN A 18 -22.24 10.06 -15.12
CA GLN A 18 -21.23 10.88 -15.79
C GLN A 18 -20.08 11.36 -14.88
N PHE A 19 -20.30 11.42 -13.58
CA PHE A 19 -19.30 11.90 -12.61
C PHE A 19 -18.61 10.80 -11.81
N LYS A 20 -18.95 9.52 -12.05
CA LYS A 20 -18.39 8.38 -11.32
C LYS A 20 -16.87 8.33 -11.38
N THR A 21 -16.30 8.50 -12.56
CA THR A 21 -14.84 8.50 -12.76
C THR A 21 -14.18 9.66 -12.03
N VAL A 22 -14.75 10.85 -12.08
CA VAL A 22 -14.22 12.03 -11.36
C VAL A 22 -14.27 11.81 -9.85
N ALA A 23 -15.37 11.30 -9.33
CA ALA A 23 -15.54 11.06 -7.90
C ALA A 23 -14.58 9.97 -7.38
N MET A 24 -14.35 8.91 -8.16
CA MET A 24 -13.33 7.89 -7.83
C MET A 24 -11.92 8.48 -7.88
N SER A 25 -11.61 9.32 -8.87
CA SER A 25 -10.31 10.01 -8.95
C SER A 25 -10.08 10.92 -7.76
N MET A 26 -11.11 11.66 -7.30
CA MET A 26 -11.01 12.49 -6.09
C MET A 26 -10.75 11.66 -4.82
N LEU A 27 -11.41 10.50 -4.69
CA LEU A 27 -11.18 9.58 -3.56
C LEU A 27 -9.73 9.10 -3.52
N ILE A 28 -9.19 8.72 -4.68
CA ILE A 28 -7.80 8.27 -4.83
C ILE A 28 -6.82 9.42 -4.58
N ALA A 29 -7.10 10.61 -5.13
CA ALA A 29 -6.29 11.81 -4.90
C ALA A 29 -6.25 12.19 -3.41
N GLY A 30 -7.38 12.11 -2.70
CA GLY A 30 -7.43 12.32 -1.26
C GLY A 30 -6.52 11.36 -0.48
N SER A 31 -6.50 10.09 -0.87
CA SER A 31 -5.60 9.10 -0.27
C SER A 31 -4.13 9.40 -0.54
N SER A 32 -3.80 9.79 -1.77
CA SER A 32 -2.44 10.17 -2.13
C SER A 32 -1.99 11.40 -1.34
N MET A 33 -2.84 12.41 -1.21
CA MET A 33 -2.57 13.57 -0.37
C MET A 33 -2.37 13.21 1.10
N ALA A 34 -3.16 12.27 1.63
CA ALA A 34 -3.02 11.80 3.00
C ALA A 34 -1.67 11.11 3.24
N VAL A 35 -1.18 10.32 2.28
CA VAL A 35 0.16 9.69 2.36
C VAL A 35 1.27 10.74 2.25
N ILE A 36 1.16 11.67 1.28
CA ILE A 36 2.18 12.71 1.03
C ILE A 36 2.33 13.64 2.24
N LEU A 37 1.22 14.07 2.83
CA LEU A 37 1.21 15.04 3.92
C LEU A 37 1.24 14.41 5.31
N GLY A 38 0.61 13.27 5.49
CA GLY A 38 0.37 12.66 6.80
C GLY A 38 1.66 12.27 7.51
N MET A 39 2.58 11.59 6.81
CA MET A 39 3.83 11.14 7.39
C MET A 39 4.77 12.30 7.77
N PRO A 40 5.06 13.27 6.87
CA PRO A 40 5.87 14.42 7.23
C PRO A 40 5.25 15.31 8.31
N LEU A 41 3.95 15.57 8.24
CA LEU A 41 3.24 16.36 9.26
C LEU A 41 3.27 15.68 10.62
N GLY A 42 2.99 14.37 10.65
CA GLY A 42 3.07 13.58 11.88
C GLY A 42 4.46 13.62 12.51
N ARG A 43 5.51 13.55 11.67
CA ARG A 43 6.90 13.66 12.12
C ARG A 43 7.24 15.05 12.65
N VAL A 44 6.90 16.12 11.92
CA VAL A 44 7.16 17.50 12.34
C VAL A 44 6.47 17.79 13.67
N ILE A 45 5.18 17.43 13.82
CA ILE A 45 4.45 17.59 15.09
C ILE A 45 5.13 16.76 16.20
N GLY A 46 5.52 15.53 15.90
CA GLY A 46 6.20 14.65 16.85
C GLY A 46 7.51 15.21 17.37
N LEU A 47 8.32 15.82 16.50
CA LEU A 47 9.60 16.44 16.87
C LEU A 47 9.44 17.71 17.69
N HIS A 48 8.46 18.56 17.37
CA HIS A 48 8.29 19.87 18.02
C HIS A 48 7.37 19.83 19.25
N ALA A 49 6.34 19.00 19.25
CA ALA A 49 5.31 18.95 20.28
C ALA A 49 5.20 17.59 20.99
N GLY A 50 5.98 16.62 20.54
CA GLY A 50 5.99 15.26 21.10
C GLY A 50 4.91 14.35 20.51
N TRP A 51 5.14 13.04 20.64
CA TRP A 51 4.29 12.00 20.04
C TRP A 51 2.83 12.04 20.52
N ARG A 52 2.59 12.43 21.78
CA ARG A 52 1.22 12.56 22.33
C ARG A 52 0.38 13.58 21.57
N ILE A 53 0.98 14.71 21.21
CA ILE A 53 0.31 15.77 20.43
C ILE A 53 0.04 15.29 19.01
N SER A 54 0.94 14.51 18.40
CA SER A 54 0.68 13.90 17.08
C SER A 54 -0.58 13.03 17.10
N PHE A 55 -0.71 12.13 18.09
CA PHE A 55 -1.89 11.28 18.24
C PHE A 55 -3.16 12.09 18.54
N LEU A 56 -3.06 13.11 19.39
CA LEU A 56 -4.19 13.99 19.70
C LEU A 56 -4.67 14.75 18.46
N THR A 57 -3.76 15.28 17.66
CA THR A 57 -4.07 15.95 16.40
C THR A 57 -4.81 15.02 15.45
N MET A 58 -4.32 13.78 15.27
CA MET A 58 -5.00 12.78 14.44
C MET A 58 -6.39 12.42 14.98
N ALA A 59 -6.52 12.28 16.29
CA ALA A 59 -7.82 12.01 16.93
C ALA A 59 -8.83 13.15 16.70
N ILE A 60 -8.40 14.40 16.81
CA ILE A 60 -9.23 15.57 16.54
C ILE A 60 -9.67 15.60 15.08
N ILE A 61 -8.74 15.42 14.13
CA ILE A 61 -9.05 15.38 12.68
C ILE A 61 -10.05 14.26 12.40
N ALA A 62 -9.84 13.08 12.96
CA ALA A 62 -10.75 11.94 12.78
C ALA A 62 -12.14 12.23 13.37
N ALA A 63 -12.23 12.83 14.56
CA ALA A 63 -13.49 13.21 15.19
C ALA A 63 -14.25 14.26 14.37
N CYS A 64 -13.55 15.29 13.90
CA CYS A 64 -14.14 16.33 13.03
C CYS A 64 -14.65 15.71 11.71
N THR A 65 -13.86 14.84 11.09
CA THR A 65 -14.26 14.14 9.86
C THR A 65 -15.47 13.26 10.07
N LEU A 66 -15.49 12.47 11.17
CA LEU A 66 -16.64 11.62 11.52
C LEU A 66 -17.89 12.45 11.73
N THR A 67 -17.77 13.56 12.49
CA THR A 67 -18.89 14.48 12.74
C THR A 67 -19.42 15.06 11.43
N TYR A 68 -18.54 15.54 10.56
CA TYR A 68 -18.91 16.05 9.24
C TYR A 68 -19.64 14.99 8.40
N LEU A 69 -19.12 13.76 8.35
CA LEU A 69 -19.74 12.64 7.62
C LEU A 69 -21.13 12.31 8.16
N CYS A 70 -21.35 12.35 9.48
CA CYS A 70 -22.69 12.12 10.06
C CYS A 70 -23.75 13.11 9.59
N PHE A 71 -23.34 14.35 9.27
CA PHE A 71 -24.28 15.36 8.77
C PHE A 71 -24.46 15.35 7.25
N VAL A 72 -23.41 15.02 6.50
CA VAL A 72 -23.39 15.14 5.03
C VAL A 72 -23.69 13.82 4.33
N PHE A 73 -23.43 12.67 4.98
CA PHE A 73 -23.58 11.37 4.32
C PHE A 73 -25.07 11.02 4.10
N PRO A 74 -25.52 10.88 2.85
CA PRO A 74 -26.91 10.54 2.57
C PRO A 74 -27.23 9.10 2.98
N LYS A 75 -28.48 8.81 3.29
CA LYS A 75 -28.96 7.45 3.50
C LYS A 75 -28.92 6.69 2.17
N LEU A 76 -27.97 5.80 2.03
CA LEU A 76 -27.88 4.92 0.86
C LEU A 76 -28.91 3.80 0.94
N GLU A 77 -29.55 3.51 -0.18
CA GLU A 77 -30.46 2.36 -0.29
C GLU A 77 -29.71 1.05 -0.02
N LYS A 78 -30.39 0.12 0.66
CA LYS A 78 -29.83 -1.21 0.98
C LYS A 78 -29.54 -1.95 -0.33
N THR A 79 -28.29 -2.34 -0.52
CA THR A 79 -27.87 -3.21 -1.62
C THR A 79 -28.36 -4.63 -1.37
N GLU A 80 -28.44 -5.42 -2.46
CA GLU A 80 -28.61 -6.87 -2.36
C GLU A 80 -27.63 -7.44 -1.34
N LYS A 81 -28.20 -8.20 -0.40
CA LYS A 81 -27.42 -8.77 0.70
C LYS A 81 -26.43 -9.76 0.11
N PHE A 82 -25.13 -9.50 0.31
CA PHE A 82 -24.13 -10.51 0.07
C PHE A 82 -24.52 -11.78 0.85
N THR A 83 -24.63 -12.87 0.12
CA THR A 83 -24.96 -14.16 0.73
C THR A 83 -23.66 -14.89 1.02
N PHE A 84 -23.41 -15.25 2.28
CA PHE A 84 -22.25 -16.06 2.70
C PHE A 84 -22.08 -17.36 1.89
N LYS A 85 -23.11 -17.80 1.17
CA LYS A 85 -23.05 -18.93 0.23
C LYS A 85 -22.09 -18.72 -0.95
N GLN A 86 -21.72 -17.48 -1.25
CA GLN A 86 -20.76 -17.15 -2.34
C GLN A 86 -19.29 -17.19 -1.89
N LEU A 87 -19.03 -17.20 -0.59
CA LEU A 87 -17.66 -17.29 -0.04
C LEU A 87 -16.89 -18.53 -0.52
N PRO A 88 -17.45 -19.76 -0.51
CA PRO A 88 -16.72 -20.93 -0.97
C PRO A 88 -16.30 -20.85 -2.44
N GLU A 89 -17.08 -20.16 -3.27
CA GLU A 89 -16.77 -19.96 -4.69
C GLU A 89 -15.55 -19.05 -4.87
N LEU A 90 -15.45 -17.98 -4.08
CA LEU A 90 -14.26 -17.12 -4.05
C LEU A 90 -13.01 -17.89 -3.68
N PHE A 91 -13.06 -18.74 -2.64
CA PHE A 91 -11.92 -19.53 -2.18
C PHE A 91 -11.53 -20.67 -3.15
N ARG A 92 -12.41 -21.08 -4.05
CA ARG A 92 -12.09 -22.06 -5.12
C ARG A 92 -11.36 -21.41 -6.31
N ASN A 93 -11.40 -20.09 -6.43
CA ASN A 93 -10.70 -19.37 -7.48
C ASN A 93 -9.20 -19.30 -7.17
N LYS A 94 -8.38 -20.09 -7.87
CA LYS A 94 -6.93 -20.18 -7.65
C LYS A 94 -6.21 -18.84 -7.90
N ASN A 95 -6.70 -18.03 -8.86
CA ASN A 95 -6.12 -16.72 -9.16
C ASN A 95 -6.31 -15.79 -7.97
N LEU A 96 -7.53 -15.77 -7.42
CA LEU A 96 -7.87 -14.95 -6.28
C LEU A 96 -7.08 -15.37 -5.03
N MET A 97 -6.94 -16.67 -4.80
CA MET A 97 -6.12 -17.20 -3.69
C MET A 97 -4.64 -16.82 -3.85
N GLY A 98 -4.10 -16.85 -5.06
CA GLY A 98 -2.75 -16.36 -5.34
C GLY A 98 -2.57 -14.88 -5.03
N LEU A 99 -3.55 -14.05 -5.42
CA LEU A 99 -3.53 -12.61 -5.10
C LEU A 99 -3.66 -12.34 -3.60
N PHE A 100 -4.45 -13.13 -2.88
CA PHE A 100 -4.52 -13.05 -1.42
C PHE A 100 -3.19 -13.44 -0.75
N ALA A 101 -2.50 -14.45 -1.26
CA ALA A 101 -1.17 -14.83 -0.78
C ALA A 101 -0.13 -13.72 -1.04
N ILE A 102 -0.17 -13.08 -2.22
CA ILE A 102 0.66 -11.90 -2.52
C ILE A 102 0.32 -10.75 -1.57
N ALA A 103 -0.98 -10.52 -1.31
CA ALA A 103 -1.45 -9.50 -0.38
C ALA A 103 -1.05 -9.74 1.09
N ALA A 104 -0.75 -10.98 1.47
CA ALA A 104 -0.16 -11.28 2.77
C ALA A 104 1.36 -11.07 2.75
N LEU A 105 2.05 -11.68 1.79
CA LEU A 105 3.51 -11.78 1.76
C LEU A 105 4.20 -10.45 1.45
N VAL A 106 3.74 -9.74 0.41
CA VAL A 106 4.43 -8.51 -0.04
C VAL A 106 4.27 -7.37 0.96
N PRO A 107 3.09 -7.06 1.54
CA PRO A 107 3.00 -6.08 2.61
C PRO A 107 3.79 -6.48 3.86
N THR A 108 3.85 -7.78 4.22
CA THR A 108 4.70 -8.23 5.32
C THR A 108 6.17 -7.86 5.06
N ALA A 109 6.68 -8.15 3.89
CA ALA A 109 8.04 -7.78 3.50
C ALA A 109 8.25 -6.27 3.45
N GLN A 110 7.32 -5.55 2.83
CA GLN A 110 7.36 -4.10 2.66
C GLN A 110 7.38 -3.38 4.01
N TYR A 111 6.48 -3.74 4.91
CA TYR A 111 6.35 -3.06 6.20
C TYR A 111 7.39 -3.52 7.23
N ALA A 112 8.09 -4.62 7.00
CA ALA A 112 9.28 -4.97 7.76
C ALA A 112 10.37 -3.90 7.63
N ALA A 113 10.59 -3.36 6.43
CA ALA A 113 11.54 -2.25 6.22
C ALA A 113 10.90 -0.87 6.47
N TYR A 114 9.70 -0.64 5.93
CA TYR A 114 9.06 0.67 5.92
C TYR A 114 8.74 1.21 7.33
N SER A 115 8.35 0.35 8.26
CA SER A 115 8.04 0.77 9.64
C SER A 115 9.26 1.28 10.41
N TYR A 116 10.45 0.87 9.99
CA TYR A 116 11.72 1.24 10.63
C TYR A 116 12.60 2.13 9.74
N ILE A 117 12.05 2.67 8.66
CA ILE A 117 12.81 3.46 7.69
C ILE A 117 13.32 4.77 8.29
N GLU A 118 12.54 5.42 9.16
CA GLU A 118 12.96 6.64 9.85
C GLU A 118 14.17 6.39 10.79
N PRO A 119 14.11 5.46 11.77
CA PRO A 119 15.27 5.14 12.58
C PRO A 119 16.45 4.59 11.76
N PHE A 120 16.22 3.85 10.67
CA PHE A 120 17.29 3.44 9.75
C PHE A 120 18.03 4.65 9.15
N MET A 121 17.31 5.61 8.60
CA MET A 121 17.91 6.83 8.04
C MET A 121 18.66 7.63 9.10
N LYS A 122 18.16 7.70 10.33
CA LYS A 122 18.74 8.46 11.42
C LYS A 122 19.98 7.78 12.01
N PHE A 123 19.92 6.50 12.30
CA PHE A 123 20.97 5.79 13.05
C PHE A 123 22.00 5.09 12.14
N VAL A 124 21.57 4.56 10.98
CA VAL A 124 22.45 3.85 10.06
C VAL A 124 23.02 4.80 8.98
N ALA A 125 22.15 5.52 8.29
CA ALA A 125 22.57 6.49 7.28
C ALA A 125 23.06 7.82 7.87
N LYS A 126 22.90 8.03 9.19
CA LYS A 126 23.32 9.23 9.94
C LYS A 126 22.81 10.55 9.32
N MET A 127 21.61 10.51 8.77
CA MET A 127 20.98 11.68 8.15
C MET A 127 20.48 12.67 9.20
N PRO A 128 20.61 13.97 8.97
CA PRO A 128 20.00 14.99 9.81
C PRO A 128 18.46 14.95 9.68
N ASP A 129 17.77 15.39 10.73
CA ASP A 129 16.30 15.27 10.84
C ASP A 129 15.53 15.93 9.68
N ASN A 130 16.02 17.04 9.14
CA ASN A 130 15.44 17.68 7.96
C ASN A 130 15.51 16.80 6.72
N MET A 131 16.64 16.11 6.49
CA MET A 131 16.82 15.23 5.34
C MET A 131 15.97 13.96 5.46
N VAL A 132 15.82 13.43 6.66
CA VAL A 132 14.88 12.33 6.91
C VAL A 132 13.45 12.74 6.51
N THR A 133 13.02 13.93 6.92
CA THR A 133 11.69 14.46 6.55
C THR A 133 11.55 14.61 5.04
N ILE A 134 12.55 15.19 4.36
CA ILE A 134 12.58 15.38 2.91
C ILE A 134 12.49 14.03 2.18
N ASN A 135 13.26 13.04 2.59
CA ASN A 135 13.24 11.70 1.97
C ASN A 135 11.86 11.03 2.13
N LEU A 136 11.20 11.15 3.29
CA LEU A 136 9.84 10.64 3.48
C LEU A 136 8.82 11.36 2.58
N MET A 137 8.98 12.67 2.38
CA MET A 137 8.16 13.43 1.42
C MET A 137 8.41 12.96 -0.02
N ILE A 138 9.66 12.77 -0.41
CA ILE A 138 10.05 12.26 -1.74
C ILE A 138 9.42 10.89 -1.98
N LEU A 139 9.50 9.99 -1.02
CA LEU A 139 8.88 8.66 -1.11
C LEU A 139 7.36 8.76 -1.37
N GLY A 140 6.66 9.64 -0.66
CA GLY A 140 5.24 9.91 -0.87
C GLY A 140 4.95 10.52 -2.23
N CYS A 141 5.67 11.57 -2.62
CA CYS A 141 5.51 12.23 -3.92
C CYS A 141 5.82 11.32 -5.10
N ALA A 142 6.78 10.40 -4.97
CA ALA A 142 7.10 9.40 -5.98
C ALA A 142 5.89 8.50 -6.32
N GLY A 143 4.94 8.36 -5.39
CA GLY A 143 3.67 7.68 -5.65
C GLY A 143 2.85 8.31 -6.78
N LEU A 144 2.94 9.63 -7.00
CA LEU A 144 2.28 10.29 -8.13
C LEU A 144 2.88 9.85 -9.47
N LEU A 145 4.20 9.70 -9.53
CA LEU A 145 4.88 9.14 -10.71
C LEU A 145 4.47 7.67 -10.92
N GLY A 146 4.40 6.89 -9.84
CA GLY A 146 3.92 5.51 -9.89
C GLY A 146 2.50 5.41 -10.44
N SER A 147 1.60 6.30 -10.03
CA SER A 147 0.23 6.36 -10.55
C SER A 147 0.19 6.68 -12.04
N ALA A 148 1.03 7.60 -12.51
CA ALA A 148 1.13 7.95 -13.93
C ALA A 148 1.71 6.79 -14.77
N ILE A 149 2.71 6.07 -14.24
CA ILE A 149 3.28 4.89 -14.88
C ILE A 149 2.24 3.77 -14.95
N PHE A 150 1.49 3.52 -13.86
CA PHE A 150 0.41 2.56 -13.84
C PHE A 150 -0.63 2.87 -14.94
N ALA A 151 -1.13 4.11 -14.98
CA ALA A 151 -2.15 4.52 -15.95
C ALA A 151 -1.73 4.34 -17.42
N ARG A 152 -0.42 4.50 -17.73
CA ARG A 152 0.10 4.38 -19.09
C ARG A 152 0.51 2.98 -19.48
N SER A 153 0.94 2.16 -18.54
CA SER A 153 1.68 0.93 -18.81
C SER A 153 0.96 -0.34 -18.37
N TYR A 154 0.05 -0.27 -17.40
CA TYR A 154 -0.59 -1.44 -16.81
C TYR A 154 -1.36 -2.24 -17.85
N GLU A 155 -2.25 -1.60 -18.64
CA GLU A 155 -3.08 -2.29 -19.64
C GLU A 155 -2.26 -2.97 -20.75
N LYS A 156 -1.08 -2.41 -21.06
CA LYS A 156 -0.18 -2.98 -22.06
C LYS A 156 0.62 -4.19 -21.56
N HIS A 157 0.83 -4.28 -20.26
CA HIS A 157 1.75 -5.25 -19.65
C HIS A 157 1.13 -5.98 -18.45
N VAL A 158 -0.19 -6.16 -18.42
CA VAL A 158 -0.95 -6.75 -17.27
C VAL A 158 -0.27 -7.99 -16.70
N LYS A 159 0.22 -8.90 -17.57
CA LYS A 159 0.81 -10.19 -17.13
C LYS A 159 2.07 -10.07 -16.29
N VAL A 160 2.86 -9.03 -16.48
CA VAL A 160 4.19 -8.88 -15.84
C VAL A 160 4.27 -7.68 -14.92
N PHE A 161 3.31 -6.75 -15.01
CA PHE A 161 3.36 -5.46 -14.31
C PHE A 161 3.41 -5.62 -12.78
N LEU A 162 2.55 -6.48 -12.23
CA LEU A 162 2.53 -6.79 -10.81
C LEU A 162 3.87 -7.39 -10.35
N THR A 163 4.39 -8.37 -11.08
CA THR A 163 5.66 -9.02 -10.76
C THR A 163 6.83 -8.05 -10.84
N LEU A 164 6.88 -7.18 -11.87
CA LEU A 164 7.92 -6.16 -12.00
C LEU A 164 7.87 -5.13 -10.86
N SER A 165 6.67 -4.74 -10.45
CA SER A 165 6.49 -3.83 -9.31
C SER A 165 7.03 -4.45 -8.01
N ILE A 166 6.74 -5.73 -7.75
CA ILE A 166 7.25 -6.46 -6.58
C ILE A 166 8.78 -6.61 -6.67
N ALA A 167 9.32 -6.95 -7.87
CA ALA A 167 10.76 -7.04 -8.09
C ALA A 167 11.46 -5.70 -7.83
N GLY A 168 10.86 -4.58 -8.25
CA GLY A 168 11.35 -3.24 -7.95
C GLY A 168 11.40 -2.94 -6.44
N ILE A 169 10.39 -3.38 -5.69
CA ILE A 169 10.41 -3.29 -4.22
C ILE A 169 11.55 -4.14 -3.64
N ALA A 170 11.75 -5.37 -4.15
CA ALA A 170 12.85 -6.23 -3.70
C ALA A 170 14.23 -5.57 -3.93
N VAL A 171 14.44 -5.01 -5.11
CA VAL A 171 15.67 -4.26 -5.42
C VAL A 171 15.84 -3.06 -4.48
N SER A 172 14.75 -2.33 -4.20
CA SER A 172 14.79 -1.19 -3.26
C SER A 172 15.22 -1.62 -1.86
N HIS A 173 14.68 -2.74 -1.37
CA HIS A 173 15.05 -3.27 -0.05
C HIS A 173 16.52 -3.69 0.00
N LEU A 174 17.01 -4.43 -1.00
CA LEU A 174 18.40 -4.89 -1.05
C LEU A 174 19.41 -3.74 -1.17
N LEU A 175 19.02 -2.66 -1.86
CA LEU A 175 19.87 -1.48 -2.04
C LEU A 175 19.77 -0.49 -0.87
N LEU A 176 18.93 -0.73 0.13
CA LEU A 176 18.69 0.22 1.22
C LEU A 176 20.01 0.50 2.01
N TYR A 177 20.75 -0.53 2.40
CA TYR A 177 22.03 -0.37 3.09
C TYR A 177 23.12 0.21 2.17
N PRO A 178 23.36 -0.30 0.95
CA PRO A 178 24.32 0.29 0.02
C PRO A 178 24.06 1.77 -0.29
N ALA A 179 22.81 2.21 -0.32
CA ALA A 179 22.47 3.60 -0.61
C ALA A 179 22.86 4.60 0.51
N THR A 180 23.21 4.11 1.71
CA THR A 180 23.67 4.98 2.82
C THR A 180 24.99 5.69 2.53
N VAL A 181 25.77 5.23 1.54
CA VAL A 181 27.05 5.83 1.15
C VAL A 181 26.90 7.26 0.63
N ASN A 182 25.76 7.58 0.00
CA ASN A 182 25.55 8.87 -0.64
C ASN A 182 24.07 9.30 -0.53
N GLU A 183 23.86 10.55 -0.16
CA GLU A 183 22.53 11.15 -0.03
C GLU A 183 21.73 11.11 -1.34
N PHE A 184 22.38 11.38 -2.49
CA PHE A 184 21.71 11.31 -3.80
C PHE A 184 21.29 9.88 -4.16
N ALA A 185 22.07 8.87 -3.78
CA ALA A 185 21.72 7.48 -3.96
C ALA A 185 20.48 7.12 -3.14
N MET A 186 20.38 7.62 -1.90
CA MET A 186 19.23 7.41 -1.05
C MET A 186 17.97 8.08 -1.64
N ILE A 187 18.06 9.33 -2.08
CA ILE A 187 16.95 10.04 -2.75
C ILE A 187 16.46 9.27 -3.98
N ALA A 188 17.39 8.86 -4.85
CA ALA A 188 17.05 8.09 -6.05
C ALA A 188 16.35 6.75 -5.71
N LEU A 189 16.84 6.08 -4.67
CA LEU A 189 16.26 4.84 -4.17
C LEU A 189 14.83 5.06 -3.64
N PHE A 190 14.59 6.14 -2.90
CA PHE A 190 13.27 6.47 -2.35
C PHE A 190 12.26 6.82 -3.45
N ILE A 191 12.70 7.52 -4.51
CA ILE A 191 11.87 7.76 -5.68
C ILE A 191 11.49 6.42 -6.32
N PHE A 192 12.48 5.57 -6.57
CA PHE A 192 12.26 4.26 -7.20
C PHE A 192 11.35 3.38 -6.35
N TRP A 193 11.58 3.31 -5.04
CA TRP A 193 10.79 2.53 -4.10
C TRP A 193 9.33 3.02 -4.04
N GLY A 194 9.11 4.34 -3.91
CA GLY A 194 7.78 4.94 -3.88
C GLY A 194 6.97 4.67 -5.15
N VAL A 195 7.63 4.73 -6.33
CA VAL A 195 7.03 4.36 -7.62
C VAL A 195 6.60 2.89 -7.61
N CYS A 196 7.52 1.98 -7.25
CA CYS A 196 7.24 0.54 -7.25
C CYS A 196 6.15 0.15 -6.25
N MET A 197 6.16 0.75 -5.05
CA MET A 197 5.15 0.54 -4.01
C MET A 197 3.74 0.94 -4.49
N THR A 198 3.63 2.09 -5.14
CA THR A 198 2.36 2.57 -5.68
C THR A 198 1.89 1.70 -6.85
N CYS A 199 2.79 1.36 -7.77
CA CYS A 199 2.50 0.45 -8.87
C CYS A 199 2.00 -0.92 -8.37
N PHE A 200 2.64 -1.48 -7.35
CA PHE A 200 2.21 -2.73 -6.70
C PHE A 200 0.79 -2.60 -6.14
N GLY A 201 0.53 -1.55 -5.34
CA GLY A 201 -0.76 -1.33 -4.71
C GLY A 201 -1.91 -1.21 -5.73
N MET A 202 -1.69 -0.49 -6.83
CA MET A 202 -2.68 -0.32 -7.89
C MET A 202 -2.86 -1.59 -8.71
N ALA A 203 -1.76 -2.25 -9.12
CA ALA A 203 -1.82 -3.46 -9.92
C ALA A 203 -2.49 -4.61 -9.17
N SER A 204 -2.15 -4.82 -7.89
CA SER A 204 -2.75 -5.89 -7.09
C SER A 204 -4.27 -5.72 -6.90
N GLN A 205 -4.75 -4.48 -6.75
CA GLN A 205 -6.18 -4.20 -6.67
C GLN A 205 -6.87 -4.37 -8.04
N ALA A 206 -6.24 -3.93 -9.13
CA ALA A 206 -6.76 -4.09 -10.48
C ALA A 206 -6.87 -5.57 -10.87
N ASP A 207 -5.83 -6.38 -10.60
CA ASP A 207 -5.82 -7.81 -10.84
C ASP A 207 -6.89 -8.54 -10.00
N LEU A 208 -7.08 -8.10 -8.75
CA LEU A 208 -8.13 -8.61 -7.87
C LEU A 208 -9.54 -8.36 -8.45
N MET A 209 -9.77 -7.15 -8.92
CA MET A 209 -11.05 -6.77 -9.56
C MET A 209 -11.28 -7.58 -10.83
N ALA A 210 -10.24 -7.79 -11.65
CA ALA A 210 -10.31 -8.60 -12.88
C ALA A 210 -10.54 -10.10 -12.59
N ALA A 211 -10.06 -10.60 -11.45
CA ALA A 211 -10.22 -12.00 -11.04
C ALA A 211 -11.59 -12.31 -10.41
N THR A 212 -12.44 -11.30 -10.19
CA THR A 212 -13.73 -11.42 -9.48
C THR A 212 -14.90 -10.99 -10.36
N THR A 213 -16.08 -11.52 -10.06
CA THR A 213 -17.34 -11.02 -10.65
C THR A 213 -17.74 -9.68 -10.03
N VAL A 214 -18.50 -8.86 -10.74
CA VAL A 214 -18.97 -7.54 -10.28
C VAL A 214 -19.69 -7.62 -8.91
N SER A 215 -20.48 -8.68 -8.69
CA SER A 215 -21.23 -8.91 -7.45
C SER A 215 -20.31 -9.33 -6.29
N ALA A 216 -19.24 -10.06 -6.55
CA ALA A 216 -18.31 -10.58 -5.54
C ALA A 216 -17.14 -9.61 -5.24
N ALA A 217 -16.86 -8.63 -6.12
CA ALA A 217 -15.76 -7.71 -6.00
C ALA A 217 -15.71 -6.96 -4.65
N PRO A 218 -16.82 -6.43 -4.07
CA PRO A 218 -16.76 -5.75 -2.77
C PRO A 218 -16.29 -6.65 -1.65
N VAL A 219 -16.67 -7.93 -1.67
CA VAL A 219 -16.27 -8.91 -0.66
C VAL A 219 -14.82 -9.32 -0.84
N ALA A 220 -14.40 -9.62 -2.06
CA ALA A 220 -13.02 -9.93 -2.37
C ALA A 220 -12.08 -8.78 -1.95
N MET A 221 -12.47 -7.52 -2.21
CA MET A 221 -11.73 -6.33 -1.77
C MET A 221 -11.69 -6.21 -0.25
N SER A 222 -12.76 -6.57 0.46
CA SER A 222 -12.78 -6.55 1.93
C SER A 222 -11.84 -7.58 2.52
N ILE A 223 -11.82 -8.80 1.97
CA ILE A 223 -10.92 -9.88 2.38
C ILE A 223 -9.47 -9.48 2.07
N TYR A 224 -9.21 -8.98 0.85
CA TYR A 224 -7.90 -8.47 0.43
C TYR A 224 -7.38 -7.40 1.40
N SER A 225 -8.20 -6.41 1.71
CA SER A 225 -7.83 -5.33 2.62
C SER A 225 -7.56 -5.84 4.05
N GLY A 226 -8.31 -6.83 4.52
CA GLY A 226 -8.05 -7.49 5.81
C GLY A 226 -6.70 -8.21 5.82
N ILE A 227 -6.42 -9.01 4.79
CA ILE A 227 -5.15 -9.72 4.62
C ILE A 227 -3.98 -8.75 4.48
N PHE A 228 -4.15 -7.69 3.69
CA PHE A 228 -3.13 -6.67 3.51
C PHE A 228 -2.77 -5.97 4.84
N ASN A 229 -3.77 -5.60 5.64
CA ASN A 229 -3.54 -5.00 6.96
C ASN A 229 -2.91 -5.98 7.96
N PHE A 230 -3.26 -7.27 7.89
CA PHE A 230 -2.56 -8.31 8.65
C PHE A 230 -1.09 -8.40 8.22
N GLY A 231 -0.81 -8.29 6.91
CA GLY A 231 0.55 -8.20 6.38
C GLY A 231 1.32 -6.99 6.91
N ILE A 232 0.68 -5.81 7.01
CA ILE A 232 1.29 -4.61 7.64
C ILE A 232 1.72 -4.90 9.08
N GLY A 233 0.82 -5.44 9.89
CA GLY A 233 1.10 -5.74 11.30
C GLY A 233 2.20 -6.80 11.48
N SER A 234 2.11 -7.91 10.73
CA SER A 234 3.13 -8.97 10.75
C SER A 234 4.48 -8.46 10.25
N GLY A 235 4.50 -7.60 9.22
CA GLY A 235 5.71 -6.98 8.72
C GLY A 235 6.37 -6.10 9.76
N THR A 236 5.61 -5.24 10.40
CA THR A 236 6.14 -4.39 11.49
C THR A 236 6.74 -5.25 12.62
N TRP A 237 6.08 -6.35 12.99
CA TRP A 237 6.58 -7.28 13.99
C TRP A 237 7.88 -7.98 13.54
N VAL A 238 7.94 -8.48 12.30
CA VAL A 238 9.16 -9.08 11.73
C VAL A 238 10.30 -8.07 11.68
N GLY A 239 10.02 -6.83 11.27
CA GLY A 239 11.00 -5.75 11.29
C GLY A 239 11.55 -5.48 12.70
N GLY A 240 10.68 -5.49 13.72
CA GLY A 240 11.07 -5.38 15.12
C GLY A 240 12.02 -6.50 15.53
N MET A 241 11.70 -7.74 15.19
CA MET A 241 12.58 -8.87 15.48
C MET A 241 13.97 -8.73 14.81
N ILE A 242 14.04 -8.21 13.60
CA ILE A 242 15.33 -7.95 12.93
C ILE A 242 16.11 -6.87 13.70
N CYS A 243 15.45 -5.78 14.08
CA CYS A 243 16.08 -4.71 14.86
C CYS A 243 16.58 -5.17 16.21
N ASP A 244 15.80 -6.01 16.93
CA ASP A 244 16.11 -6.40 18.30
C ASP A 244 17.16 -7.53 18.38
N HIS A 245 17.19 -8.46 17.41
CA HIS A 245 18.01 -9.65 17.47
C HIS A 245 19.21 -9.65 16.53
N ILE A 246 19.19 -8.80 15.50
CA ILE A 246 20.28 -8.72 14.51
C ILE A 246 20.89 -7.33 14.54
N ASP A 247 20.34 -6.41 13.79
CA ASP A 247 20.66 -4.98 13.74
C ASP A 247 19.73 -4.31 12.72
N ILE A 248 19.36 -3.06 12.98
CA ILE A 248 18.55 -2.25 12.09
C ILE A 248 19.21 -2.04 10.70
N ALA A 249 20.54 -2.09 10.63
CA ALA A 249 21.28 -1.99 9.37
C ALA A 249 20.90 -3.08 8.36
N TYR A 250 20.49 -4.25 8.83
CA TYR A 250 20.11 -5.39 7.99
C TYR A 250 18.62 -5.46 7.65
N ILE A 251 17.83 -4.47 8.07
CA ILE A 251 16.38 -4.49 7.88
C ILE A 251 15.98 -4.59 6.40
N GLY A 252 16.76 -3.91 5.52
CA GLY A 252 16.56 -3.97 4.08
C GLY A 252 16.81 -5.37 3.51
N TYR A 253 17.85 -6.07 3.97
CA TYR A 253 18.13 -7.43 3.51
C TYR A 253 17.07 -8.42 3.96
N GLY A 254 16.62 -8.34 5.22
CA GLY A 254 15.52 -9.20 5.72
C GLY A 254 14.22 -9.00 4.95
N ALA A 255 13.82 -7.74 4.74
CA ALA A 255 12.67 -7.41 3.90
C ALA A 255 12.88 -7.83 2.44
N GLY A 256 14.09 -7.67 1.90
CA GLY A 256 14.48 -8.05 0.55
C GLY A 256 14.29 -9.54 0.27
N ILE A 257 14.74 -10.41 1.18
CA ILE A 257 14.55 -11.87 1.07
C ILE A 257 13.07 -12.22 0.97
N LEU A 258 12.25 -11.66 1.85
CA LEU A 258 10.79 -11.89 1.82
C LEU A 258 10.15 -11.35 0.53
N THR A 259 10.61 -10.20 0.03
CA THR A 259 10.07 -9.63 -1.22
C THR A 259 10.51 -10.43 -2.44
N ILE A 260 11.72 -11.01 -2.44
CA ILE A 260 12.18 -11.94 -3.50
C ILE A 260 11.26 -13.17 -3.54
N LEU A 261 10.91 -13.76 -2.39
CA LEU A 261 9.94 -14.87 -2.34
C LEU A 261 8.58 -14.44 -2.93
N GLY A 262 8.12 -13.23 -2.62
CA GLY A 262 6.93 -12.64 -3.22
C GLY A 262 7.04 -12.47 -4.73
N THR A 263 8.21 -12.05 -5.23
CA THR A 263 8.48 -11.90 -6.68
C THR A 263 8.43 -13.24 -7.40
N ILE A 264 9.11 -14.25 -6.85
CA ILE A 264 9.12 -15.61 -7.41
C ILE A 264 7.71 -16.20 -7.44
N PHE A 265 6.97 -16.04 -6.35
CA PHE A 265 5.58 -16.52 -6.27
C PHE A 265 4.67 -15.78 -7.26
N SER A 266 4.81 -14.47 -7.40
CA SER A 266 4.05 -13.69 -8.39
C SER A 266 4.39 -14.09 -9.84
N ALA A 267 5.66 -14.32 -10.15
CA ALA A 267 6.09 -14.80 -11.46
C ALA A 267 5.54 -16.21 -11.78
N TRP A 268 5.58 -17.09 -10.78
CA TRP A 268 4.98 -18.43 -10.90
C TRP A 268 3.47 -18.35 -11.14
N LEU A 269 2.76 -17.50 -10.38
CA LEU A 269 1.33 -17.29 -10.54
C LEU A 269 1.01 -16.79 -11.95
N ALA A 270 1.72 -15.78 -12.45
CA ALA A 270 1.54 -15.23 -13.78
C ALA A 270 1.77 -16.27 -14.89
N SER A 271 2.76 -17.15 -14.74
CA SER A 271 3.09 -18.19 -15.73
C SER A 271 2.07 -19.34 -15.80
N HIS A 272 1.42 -19.67 -14.69
CA HIS A 272 0.51 -20.83 -14.61
C HIS A 272 -0.95 -20.49 -14.87
N LEU A 273 -1.37 -19.24 -14.61
CA LEU A 273 -2.76 -18.85 -14.70
C LEU A 273 -3.13 -18.28 -16.07
N HIS A 274 -2.18 -17.73 -16.82
CA HIS A 274 -2.40 -17.25 -18.18
C HIS A 274 -2.35 -18.33 -19.28
N LYS A 275 -2.11 -19.60 -18.94
CA LYS A 275 -2.19 -20.72 -19.89
C LYS A 275 -3.61 -21.18 -20.21
N LYS A 276 -4.65 -20.54 -19.67
CA LYS A 276 -6.06 -20.97 -19.83
C LYS A 276 -6.95 -19.96 -20.58
N HIS A 277 -6.35 -19.01 -21.30
CA HIS A 277 -7.11 -18.14 -22.24
C HIS A 277 -6.44 -18.15 -23.60
#